data_5bc4dd660fc0db3b6b1c13c21f22bc45
#
_entry.id   5bc4dd660fc0db3b6b1c13c21f22bc45
#
_cell.length_a   1.000
_cell.length_b   1.000
_cell.length_c   1.000
_cell.angle_alpha   90.00
_cell.angle_beta   90.00
_cell.angle_gamma   90.00
#
_symmetry.space_group_name_H-M   'P 1'
#
loop_
_entity.id
_entity.type
_entity.pdbx_description
1 polymer ?
#
loop_
_entity_poly.entity_id
_entity_poly.type
_entity_poly.pdbx_seq_one_letter_code
_entity_poly.pdbx_strand_id
1 'polypeptide(L)'
;MIKIASNSMKLVIAKDTDQYFGSQLRELDFPVEIFPIDPEDASNPTWDSIPDCDALFLSYQFLFAIRDNQELFQPLLNLCKRMQFIQTGYAGMDDPFCQAMLKETKAVIANASSIHAIPISHYVFSQMLRWNKRIDQHT
;
A
#
# COMPACT_ATOMS: atom_id res chain seq x y z
N MET A 1 -19.52 1.50 6.51
CA MET A 1 -19.75 2.16 5.19
C MET A 1 -18.81 3.36 5.12
N ILE A 2 -17.91 3.39 4.16
CA ILE A 2 -17.01 4.53 3.90
C ILE A 2 -17.87 5.66 3.35
N LYS A 3 -17.96 6.78 4.08
CA LYS A 3 -18.69 7.96 3.61
C LYS A 3 -17.71 8.86 2.87
N ILE A 4 -17.77 8.89 1.56
CA ILE A 4 -17.08 9.90 0.76
C ILE A 4 -17.89 11.18 0.88
N ALA A 5 -17.33 12.16 1.59
CA ALA A 5 -18.03 13.43 1.87
C ALA A 5 -18.02 14.40 0.68
N SER A 6 -17.27 14.09 -0.38
CA SER A 6 -17.14 14.89 -1.60
C SER A 6 -17.45 14.08 -2.85
N ASN A 7 -17.65 14.76 -3.98
CA ASN A 7 -17.86 14.09 -5.28
C ASN A 7 -16.57 13.42 -5.82
N SER A 8 -15.47 13.44 -5.08
CA SER A 8 -14.20 12.82 -5.44
C SER A 8 -13.58 12.12 -4.22
N MET A 9 -12.89 11.03 -4.46
CA MET A 9 -12.09 10.33 -3.43
C MET A 9 -10.72 10.99 -3.29
N LYS A 10 -10.34 11.35 -2.06
CA LYS A 10 -9.00 11.86 -1.74
C LYS A 10 -8.09 10.71 -1.36
N LEU A 11 -7.05 10.47 -2.18
CA LEU A 11 -6.14 9.35 -2.07
C LEU A 11 -4.71 9.81 -1.82
N VAL A 12 -4.10 9.32 -0.75
CA VAL A 12 -2.67 9.48 -0.47
C VAL A 12 -1.91 8.28 -1.01
N ILE A 13 -0.84 8.53 -1.75
CA ILE A 13 0.06 7.51 -2.29
C ILE A 13 1.51 7.97 -2.23
N ALA A 14 2.46 7.04 -2.31
CA ALA A 14 3.87 7.40 -2.49
C ALA A 14 4.09 8.08 -3.85
N LYS A 15 4.99 9.06 -3.90
CA LYS A 15 5.33 9.83 -5.10
C LYS A 15 5.70 8.95 -6.29
N ASP A 16 6.49 7.90 -6.07
CA ASP A 16 6.86 6.97 -7.13
C ASP A 16 5.65 6.18 -7.64
N THR A 17 4.72 5.82 -6.74
CA THR A 17 3.47 5.17 -7.14
C THR A 17 2.63 6.08 -8.05
N ASP A 18 2.57 7.39 -7.76
CA ASP A 18 1.89 8.37 -8.63
C ASP A 18 2.58 8.48 -10.00
N GLN A 19 3.90 8.45 -10.05
CA GLN A 19 4.64 8.48 -11.33
C GLN A 19 4.30 7.30 -12.24
N TYR A 20 4.13 6.09 -11.68
CA TYR A 20 3.85 4.88 -12.46
C TYR A 20 2.37 4.66 -12.76
N PHE A 21 1.49 4.98 -11.84
CA PHE A 21 0.07 4.61 -11.90
C PHE A 21 -0.90 5.79 -11.80
N GLY A 22 -0.42 7.00 -11.56
CA GLY A 22 -1.26 8.17 -11.32
C GLY A 22 -2.16 8.52 -12.50
N SER A 23 -1.68 8.37 -13.74
CA SER A 23 -2.50 8.58 -14.94
C SER A 23 -3.68 7.62 -14.99
N GLN A 24 -3.44 6.33 -14.74
CA GLN A 24 -4.47 5.30 -14.74
C GLN A 24 -5.51 5.53 -13.64
N LEU A 25 -5.07 6.00 -12.47
CA LEU A 25 -5.97 6.33 -11.36
C LEU A 25 -6.86 7.55 -11.70
N ARG A 26 -6.32 8.53 -12.44
CA ARG A 26 -7.08 9.72 -12.86
C ARG A 26 -8.05 9.45 -14.02
N GLU A 27 -7.87 8.35 -14.75
CA GLU A 27 -8.73 7.90 -15.85
C GLU A 27 -9.89 7.00 -15.38
N LEU A 28 -10.00 6.73 -14.07
CA LEU A 28 -11.12 5.97 -13.52
C LEU A 28 -12.44 6.74 -13.73
N ASP A 29 -13.54 6.03 -13.92
CA ASP A 29 -14.88 6.60 -14.04
C ASP A 29 -15.33 7.35 -12.78
N PHE A 30 -14.58 7.20 -11.70
CA PHE A 30 -14.81 7.89 -10.43
C PHE A 30 -13.69 8.92 -10.19
N PRO A 31 -14.02 10.20 -9.88
CA PRO A 31 -13.01 11.23 -9.67
C PRO A 31 -12.11 10.93 -8.46
N VAL A 32 -10.80 10.93 -8.67
CA VAL A 32 -9.80 10.74 -7.62
C VAL A 32 -8.88 11.96 -7.55
N GLU A 33 -8.77 12.55 -6.37
CA GLU A 33 -7.80 13.59 -6.07
C GLU A 33 -6.60 12.94 -5.36
N ILE A 34 -5.43 12.99 -6.00
CA ILE A 34 -4.23 12.31 -5.54
C ILE A 34 -3.33 13.28 -4.77
N PHE A 35 -2.90 12.87 -3.59
CA PHE A 35 -1.91 13.53 -2.74
C PHE A 35 -0.64 12.68 -2.71
N PRO A 36 0.33 12.91 -3.62
CA PRO A 36 1.58 12.17 -3.63
C PRO A 36 2.50 12.68 -2.51
N ILE A 37 3.06 11.77 -1.74
CA ILE A 37 4.04 12.08 -0.69
C ILE A 37 5.33 11.33 -0.92
N ASP A 38 6.44 11.94 -0.51
CA ASP A 38 7.74 11.28 -0.49
C ASP A 38 7.91 10.55 0.84
N PRO A 39 8.00 9.21 0.85
CA PRO A 39 8.16 8.47 2.09
C PRO A 39 9.50 8.71 2.80
N GLU A 40 10.53 9.15 2.08
CA GLU A 40 11.88 9.35 2.60
C GLU A 40 12.12 10.78 3.10
N ASP A 41 11.25 11.72 2.77
CA ASP A 41 11.41 13.12 3.15
C ASP A 41 10.90 13.39 4.57
N ALA A 42 11.74 13.04 5.55
CA ALA A 42 11.48 13.29 6.97
C ALA A 42 11.44 14.78 7.34
N SER A 43 12.06 15.64 6.52
CA SER A 43 12.12 17.09 6.77
C SER A 43 10.86 17.81 6.27
N ASN A 44 10.00 17.10 5.55
CA ASN A 44 8.86 17.70 4.91
C ASN A 44 7.65 17.73 5.86
N PRO A 45 7.23 18.92 6.34
CA PRO A 45 6.03 19.06 7.15
C PRO A 45 4.74 18.72 6.35
N THR A 46 4.87 18.31 5.10
CA THR A 46 3.76 18.07 4.19
C THR A 46 2.82 16.96 4.64
N TRP A 47 3.29 15.98 5.42
CA TRP A 47 2.40 14.93 5.93
C TRP A 47 1.37 15.49 6.90
N ASP A 48 1.75 16.46 7.72
CA ASP A 48 0.83 17.17 8.64
C ASP A 48 -0.09 18.15 7.90
N SER A 49 0.36 18.68 6.76
CA SER A 49 -0.41 19.61 5.93
C SER A 49 -1.38 18.92 4.96
N ILE A 50 -1.30 17.59 4.78
CA ILE A 50 -2.25 16.83 3.99
C ILE A 50 -3.63 16.95 4.66
N PRO A 51 -4.68 17.34 3.92
CA PRO A 51 -6.03 17.38 4.46
C PRO A 51 -6.51 15.99 4.86
N ASP A 52 -7.59 15.92 5.61
CA ASP A 52 -8.25 14.65 5.88
C ASP A 52 -8.60 13.97 4.55
N CYS A 53 -8.07 12.78 4.36
CA CYS A 53 -8.23 12.01 3.14
C CYS A 53 -9.07 10.76 3.37
N ASP A 54 -9.66 10.24 2.28
CA ASP A 54 -10.52 9.07 2.36
C ASP A 54 -9.69 7.79 2.43
N ALA A 55 -8.60 7.73 1.66
CA ALA A 55 -7.80 6.52 1.52
C ALA A 55 -6.29 6.77 1.49
N LEU A 56 -5.54 5.77 1.95
CA LEU A 56 -4.08 5.67 1.82
C LEU A 56 -3.74 4.34 1.15
N PHE A 57 -2.92 4.39 0.11
CA PHE A 57 -2.24 3.21 -0.40
C PHE A 57 -0.85 3.11 0.25
N LEU A 58 -0.73 2.23 1.23
CA LEU A 58 0.48 1.98 1.98
C LEU A 58 1.36 0.97 1.22
N SER A 59 2.23 1.48 0.35
CA SER A 59 3.16 0.66 -0.43
C SER A 59 4.38 0.23 0.39
N TYR A 60 5.19 -0.69 -0.16
CA TYR A 60 6.48 -1.10 0.43
C TYR A 60 7.44 0.06 0.66
N GLN A 61 7.38 1.12 -0.12
CA GLN A 61 8.23 2.29 0.02
C GLN A 61 8.11 2.92 1.41
N PHE A 62 6.89 3.01 1.94
CA PHE A 62 6.65 3.50 3.30
C PHE A 62 7.30 2.61 4.36
N LEU A 63 7.21 1.29 4.23
CA LEU A 63 7.82 0.36 5.19
C LEU A 63 9.35 0.42 5.13
N PHE A 64 9.93 0.52 3.94
CA PHE A 64 11.37 0.65 3.80
C PHE A 64 11.87 1.97 4.38
N ALA A 65 11.17 3.07 4.12
CA ALA A 65 11.51 4.38 4.68
C ALA A 65 11.50 4.35 6.22
N ILE A 66 10.50 3.75 6.85
CA ILE A 66 10.42 3.60 8.32
C ILE A 66 11.56 2.71 8.84
N ARG A 67 11.87 1.62 8.14
CA ARG A 67 12.95 0.71 8.54
C ARG A 67 14.30 1.43 8.52
N ASP A 68 14.52 2.27 7.52
CA ASP A 68 15.75 2.98 7.32
C ASP A 68 15.82 4.26 8.19
N ASN A 69 14.67 4.85 8.51
CA ASN A 69 14.54 6.00 9.41
C ASN A 69 13.34 5.86 10.36
N GLN A 70 13.61 5.45 11.60
CA GLN A 70 12.58 5.23 12.62
C GLN A 70 11.85 6.51 13.06
N GLU A 71 12.38 7.70 12.77
CA GLU A 71 11.70 8.97 13.07
C GLU A 71 10.42 9.14 12.24
N LEU A 72 10.31 8.44 11.10
CA LEU A 72 9.12 8.44 10.26
C LEU A 72 7.94 7.61 10.81
N PHE A 73 8.20 6.74 11.78
CA PHE A 73 7.20 5.82 12.32
C PHE A 73 5.96 6.55 12.86
N GLN A 74 6.17 7.50 13.76
CA GLN A 74 5.06 8.22 14.38
C GLN A 74 4.34 9.17 13.43
N PRO A 75 5.02 9.96 12.57
CA PRO A 75 4.36 10.76 11.54
C PRO A 75 3.47 9.94 10.62
N LEU A 76 3.95 8.78 10.12
CA LEU A 76 3.15 7.92 9.27
C LEU A 76 1.96 7.31 10.01
N LEU A 77 2.14 6.89 11.25
CA LEU A 77 1.04 6.38 12.07
C LEU A 77 -0.02 7.46 12.31
N ASN A 78 0.38 8.70 12.54
CA ASN A 78 -0.53 9.83 12.67
C ASN A 78 -1.29 10.11 11.36
N LEU A 79 -0.64 9.98 10.22
CA LEU A 79 -1.30 10.05 8.90
C LEU A 79 -2.35 8.93 8.76
N CYS A 80 -2.00 7.69 9.09
CA CYS A 80 -2.91 6.55 9.05
C CYS A 80 -4.17 6.76 9.92
N LYS A 81 -4.04 7.41 11.07
CA LYS A 81 -5.17 7.70 11.98
C LYS A 81 -6.22 8.64 11.37
N ARG A 82 -5.87 9.42 10.36
CA ARG A 82 -6.77 10.36 9.67
C ARG A 82 -7.47 9.75 8.45
N MET A 83 -7.15 8.50 8.10
CA MET A 83 -7.73 7.81 6.95
C MET A 83 -9.01 7.07 7.33
N GLN A 84 -9.93 6.93 6.38
CA GLN A 84 -11.10 6.05 6.50
C GLN A 84 -10.77 4.64 6.00
N PHE A 85 -9.91 4.53 4.99
CA PHE A 85 -9.52 3.28 4.37
C PHE A 85 -8.00 3.23 4.14
N ILE A 86 -7.39 2.09 4.39
CA ILE A 86 -5.98 1.85 4.13
C ILE A 86 -5.84 0.55 3.35
N GLN A 87 -5.30 0.62 2.14
CA GLN A 87 -4.89 -0.54 1.37
C GLN A 87 -3.38 -0.73 1.52
N THR A 88 -2.96 -1.88 2.02
CA THR A 88 -1.53 -2.22 2.00
C THR A 88 -1.15 -2.92 0.69
N GLY A 89 0.03 -2.62 0.17
CA GLY A 89 0.59 -3.27 -1.01
C GLY A 89 1.24 -4.64 -0.73
N TYR A 90 1.13 -5.15 0.48
CA TYR A 90 1.76 -6.39 0.95
C TYR A 90 0.76 -7.28 1.67
N ALA A 91 1.10 -8.57 1.78
CA ALA A 91 0.21 -9.58 2.34
C ALA A 91 0.30 -9.69 3.87
N GLY A 92 1.52 -9.65 4.43
CA GLY A 92 1.76 -9.79 5.86
C GLY A 92 1.40 -8.54 6.65
N MET A 93 0.94 -8.73 7.89
CA MET A 93 0.59 -7.64 8.81
C MET A 93 1.31 -7.80 10.16
N ASP A 94 2.37 -8.60 10.19
CA ASP A 94 3.17 -8.94 11.38
C ASP A 94 4.31 -7.94 11.66
N ASP A 95 4.56 -7.02 10.74
CA ASP A 95 5.50 -5.91 10.93
C ASP A 95 5.05 -5.01 12.10
N PRO A 96 5.98 -4.50 12.95
CA PRO A 96 5.66 -3.65 14.10
C PRO A 96 4.83 -2.41 13.75
N PHE A 97 5.05 -1.79 12.60
CA PHE A 97 4.25 -0.66 12.14
C PHE A 97 2.82 -1.08 11.84
N CYS A 98 2.65 -2.21 11.12
CA CYS A 98 1.33 -2.74 10.80
C CYS A 98 0.55 -3.10 12.06
N GLN A 99 1.20 -3.68 13.06
CA GLN A 99 0.58 -3.99 14.34
C GLN A 99 0.15 -2.72 15.10
N ALA A 100 0.96 -1.67 15.11
CA ALA A 100 0.60 -0.38 15.68
C ALA A 100 -0.58 0.25 14.92
N MET A 101 -0.55 0.23 13.59
CA MET A 101 -1.61 0.74 12.73
C MET A 101 -2.94 0.02 13.01
N LEU A 102 -2.95 -1.31 13.06
CA LEU A 102 -4.14 -2.12 13.38
C LEU A 102 -4.73 -1.77 14.75
N LYS A 103 -3.87 -1.48 15.74
CA LYS A 103 -4.28 -1.19 17.11
C LYS A 103 -4.79 0.24 17.29
N GLU A 104 -4.18 1.21 16.60
CA GLU A 104 -4.36 2.62 16.89
C GLU A 104 -5.25 3.36 15.89
N THR A 105 -5.55 2.78 14.72
CA THR A 105 -6.42 3.42 13.72
C THR A 105 -7.84 2.87 13.79
N LYS A 106 -8.78 3.68 13.28
CA LYS A 106 -10.18 3.27 13.07
C LYS A 106 -10.48 3.00 11.60
N ALA A 107 -9.47 3.10 10.75
CA ALA A 107 -9.61 2.86 9.32
C ALA A 107 -9.99 1.41 9.04
N VAL A 108 -10.72 1.20 7.96
CA VAL A 108 -10.87 -0.14 7.37
C VAL A 108 -9.55 -0.48 6.67
N ILE A 109 -8.93 -1.58 7.05
CA ILE A 109 -7.63 -1.99 6.50
C ILE A 109 -7.83 -3.23 5.64
N ALA A 110 -7.35 -3.16 4.40
CA ALA A 110 -7.26 -4.29 3.48
C ALA A 110 -5.79 -4.57 3.12
N ASN A 111 -5.45 -5.82 2.95
CA ASN A 111 -4.11 -6.25 2.53
C ASN A 111 -4.13 -6.93 1.16
N ALA A 112 -2.94 -7.25 0.65
CA ALA A 112 -2.77 -7.88 -0.66
C ALA A 112 -2.61 -9.42 -0.57
N SER A 113 -3.04 -10.06 0.51
CA SER A 113 -2.75 -11.48 0.79
C SER A 113 -3.25 -12.46 -0.28
N SER A 114 -4.34 -12.15 -0.98
CA SER A 114 -4.89 -13.02 -2.01
C SER A 114 -4.39 -12.71 -3.44
N ILE A 115 -3.82 -11.54 -3.67
CA ILE A 115 -3.45 -11.08 -5.02
C ILE A 115 -2.41 -11.98 -5.66
N HIS A 116 -1.44 -12.47 -4.89
CA HIS A 116 -0.34 -13.29 -5.37
C HIS A 116 -0.58 -14.80 -5.19
N ALA A 117 -1.66 -15.22 -4.53
CA ALA A 117 -1.89 -16.61 -4.21
C ALA A 117 -2.02 -17.50 -5.47
N ILE A 118 -2.80 -17.06 -6.47
CA ILE A 118 -2.98 -17.79 -7.72
C ILE A 118 -1.69 -17.87 -8.55
N PRO A 119 -1.00 -16.76 -8.88
CA PRO A 119 0.26 -16.83 -9.62
C PRO A 119 1.33 -17.68 -8.91
N ILE A 120 1.46 -17.56 -7.58
CA ILE A 120 2.42 -18.36 -6.82
C ILE A 120 2.05 -19.85 -6.87
N SER A 121 0.78 -20.20 -6.69
CA SER A 121 0.35 -21.61 -6.78
C SER A 121 0.59 -22.22 -8.16
N HIS A 122 0.32 -21.47 -9.22
CA HIS A 122 0.61 -21.90 -10.59
C HIS A 122 2.12 -22.10 -10.81
N TYR A 123 2.95 -21.19 -10.31
CA TYR A 123 4.39 -21.32 -10.40
C TYR A 123 4.88 -22.57 -9.66
N VAL A 124 4.50 -22.74 -8.40
CA VAL A 124 4.89 -23.93 -7.61
C VAL A 124 4.46 -25.20 -8.29
N PHE A 125 3.20 -25.29 -8.74
CA PHE A 125 2.68 -26.46 -9.42
C PHE A 125 3.44 -26.77 -10.72
N SER A 126 3.78 -25.74 -11.50
CA SER A 126 4.59 -25.92 -12.73
C SER A 126 5.99 -26.47 -12.42
N GLN A 127 6.65 -25.99 -11.34
CA GLN A 127 7.95 -26.50 -10.93
C GLN A 127 7.86 -27.97 -10.46
N MET A 128 6.82 -28.31 -9.72
CA MET A 128 6.56 -29.70 -9.31
C MET A 128 6.39 -30.64 -10.52
N LEU A 129 5.65 -30.19 -11.55
CA LEU A 129 5.49 -30.94 -12.78
C LEU A 129 6.82 -31.09 -13.56
N ARG A 130 7.60 -30.00 -13.67
CA ARG A 130 8.95 -30.05 -14.29
C ARG A 130 9.83 -31.07 -13.60
N TRP A 131 9.88 -31.03 -12.28
CA TRP A 131 10.66 -31.98 -11.49
C TRP A 131 10.18 -33.42 -11.69
N ASN A 132 8.90 -33.69 -11.56
CA ASN A 132 8.32 -35.02 -11.70
C ASN A 132 8.50 -35.59 -13.11
N LYS A 133 8.33 -34.76 -14.14
CA LYS A 133 8.48 -35.12 -15.55
C LYS A 133 9.93 -35.13 -16.05
N ARG A 134 10.87 -34.69 -15.23
CA ARG A 134 12.30 -34.52 -15.60
C ARG A 134 12.49 -33.77 -16.92
N ILE A 135 11.67 -32.74 -17.16
CA ILE A 135 11.64 -32.01 -18.44
C ILE A 135 13.02 -31.46 -18.79
N ASP A 136 13.80 -31.01 -17.81
CA ASP A 136 15.14 -30.45 -18.04
C ASP A 136 16.20 -31.53 -18.39
N GLN A 137 15.89 -32.82 -18.27
CA GLN A 137 16.81 -33.91 -18.60
C GLN A 137 16.61 -34.40 -20.04
N HIS A 138 15.56 -33.94 -20.71
CA HIS A 138 15.22 -34.37 -22.08
C HIS A 138 15.45 -33.27 -23.13
N THR A 139 15.96 -32.12 -22.67
CA THR A 139 16.43 -31.03 -23.54
C THR A 139 17.95 -30.99 -23.53
#